data_b478ca96b3cbddd22a5f6353d56c12e7
#
_entry.id   b478ca96b3cbddd22a5f6353d56c12e7
#
_cell.length_a   1.000
_cell.length_b   1.000
_cell.length_c   1.000
_cell.angle_alpha   90.00
_cell.angle_beta   90.00
_cell.angle_gamma   90.00
#
_symmetry.space_group_name_H-M   'P 1'
#
loop_
_entity.id
_entity.type
_entity.pdbx_description
1 polymer ?
#
loop_
_entity_poly.entity_id
_entity_poly.type
_entity_poly.pdbx_seq_one_letter_code
_entity_poly.pdbx_strand_id
1 'polypeptide(L)'
;MEIIKTNIDRNDKREIYRLTKSKSEMVQSAPDGMSVPVTKWALYNDPKEQKDGSLRDNQVLSFIDQAGVKYSTVSQTFIREFMDIVMIMEPDPFAIILIHGKTKAGKDFVSCELDCDYKA
;
A
#
# COMPACT_ATOMS: atom_id res chain seq x y z
N MET A 1 -7.51 13.68 -7.10
CA MET A 1 -6.68 12.47 -6.91
C MET A 1 -5.61 12.43 -7.97
N GLU A 2 -4.38 12.21 -7.58
CA GLU A 2 -3.22 12.17 -8.48
C GLU A 2 -2.41 10.91 -8.23
N ILE A 3 -2.15 10.13 -9.28
CA ILE A 3 -1.31 8.94 -9.19
C ILE A 3 0.16 9.38 -9.23
N ILE A 4 0.91 9.00 -8.22
CA ILE A 4 2.33 9.32 -8.10
C ILE A 4 3.16 8.23 -8.78
N LYS A 5 2.92 6.95 -8.43
CA LYS A 5 3.56 5.79 -9.03
C LYS A 5 2.62 4.59 -9.03
N THR A 6 2.75 3.74 -10.02
CA THR A 6 1.97 2.50 -10.13
C THR A 6 2.69 1.52 -11.05
N ASN A 7 2.41 0.23 -10.90
CA ASN A 7 2.91 -0.81 -11.81
C ASN A 7 1.89 -1.21 -12.88
N ILE A 8 0.72 -0.57 -12.91
CA ILE A 8 -0.28 -0.85 -13.95
C ILE A 8 -0.29 0.27 -14.99
N ASP A 9 -0.92 -0.01 -16.13
CA ASP A 9 -1.12 0.99 -17.18
C ASP A 9 -2.08 2.07 -16.65
N ARG A 10 -1.64 3.32 -16.64
CA ARG A 10 -2.44 4.48 -16.19
C ARG A 10 -3.65 4.74 -17.08
N ASN A 11 -3.68 4.18 -18.28
CA ASN A 11 -4.82 4.27 -19.20
C ASN A 11 -5.86 3.17 -18.96
N ASP A 12 -5.54 2.19 -18.13
CA ASP A 12 -6.51 1.17 -17.72
C ASP A 12 -7.43 1.72 -16.63
N LYS A 13 -8.49 2.38 -17.06
CA LYS A 13 -9.39 3.11 -16.17
C LYS A 13 -10.05 2.23 -15.12
N ARG A 14 -10.37 0.98 -15.46
CA ARG A 14 -11.02 0.06 -14.51
C ARG A 14 -10.04 -0.36 -13.41
N GLU A 15 -8.80 -0.63 -13.75
CA GLU A 15 -7.78 -0.98 -12.76
C GLU A 15 -7.41 0.22 -11.90
N ILE A 16 -7.34 1.42 -12.47
CA ILE A 16 -7.13 2.66 -11.71
C ILE A 16 -8.27 2.85 -10.70
N TYR A 17 -9.52 2.69 -11.12
CA TYR A 17 -10.65 2.78 -10.20
C TYR A 17 -10.54 1.74 -9.08
N ARG A 18 -10.21 0.51 -9.42
CA ARG A 18 -10.09 -0.59 -8.45
C ARG A 18 -9.04 -0.27 -7.40
N LEU A 19 -7.87 0.25 -7.81
CA LEU A 19 -6.78 0.59 -6.89
C LEU A 19 -7.06 1.85 -6.05
N THR A 20 -7.81 2.81 -6.58
CA THR A 20 -7.94 4.12 -5.92
C THR A 20 -9.27 4.34 -5.21
N LYS A 21 -10.36 3.76 -5.70
CA LYS A 21 -11.71 4.09 -5.22
C LYS A 21 -12.51 2.90 -4.67
N SER A 22 -12.19 1.66 -5.08
CA SER A 22 -12.95 0.53 -4.59
C SER A 22 -12.65 0.25 -3.11
N LYS A 23 -13.53 -0.52 -2.46
CA LYS A 23 -13.39 -0.88 -1.06
C LYS A 23 -12.10 -1.67 -0.82
N SER A 24 -11.41 -1.36 0.27
CA SER A 24 -10.16 -2.04 0.64
C SER A 24 -10.15 -2.44 2.10
N GLU A 25 -9.33 -3.46 2.39
CA GLU A 25 -8.95 -3.81 3.75
C GLU A 25 -7.84 -2.87 4.20
N MET A 26 -7.89 -2.42 5.44
CA MET A 26 -6.77 -1.66 6.00
C MET A 26 -5.67 -2.62 6.45
N VAL A 27 -4.42 -2.26 6.19
CA VAL A 27 -3.28 -3.12 6.57
C VAL A 27 -3.24 -3.36 8.09
N GLN A 28 -3.74 -2.40 8.89
CA GLN A 28 -3.83 -2.53 10.34
C GLN A 28 -4.75 -3.67 10.79
N SER A 29 -5.72 -4.04 9.96
CA SER A 29 -6.69 -5.09 10.26
C SER A 29 -6.22 -6.48 9.86
N ALA A 30 -5.14 -6.57 9.09
CA ALA A 30 -4.58 -7.85 8.66
C ALA A 30 -3.63 -8.40 9.74
N PRO A 31 -3.48 -9.74 9.83
CA PRO A 31 -2.61 -10.34 10.84
C PRO A 31 -1.15 -9.96 10.70
N ASP A 32 -0.47 -9.77 11.84
CA ASP A 32 0.98 -9.63 11.88
C ASP A 32 1.66 -10.88 11.31
N GLY A 33 2.68 -10.66 10.50
CA GLY A 33 3.43 -11.75 9.88
C GLY A 33 2.80 -12.35 8.63
N MET A 34 1.65 -11.84 8.20
CA MET A 34 1.00 -12.35 6.99
C MET A 34 1.81 -12.01 5.74
N SER A 35 2.05 -13.01 4.90
CA SER A 35 2.69 -12.82 3.60
C SER A 35 1.64 -12.49 2.54
N VAL A 36 1.87 -11.41 1.79
CA VAL A 36 0.96 -10.91 0.78
C VAL A 36 1.69 -10.85 -0.56
N PRO A 37 1.39 -11.76 -1.49
CA PRO A 37 1.91 -11.68 -2.85
C PRO A 37 1.26 -10.50 -3.59
N VAL A 38 2.05 -9.49 -3.93
CA VAL A 38 1.55 -8.28 -4.55
C VAL A 38 1.51 -8.43 -6.06
N THR A 39 0.36 -8.15 -6.67
CA THR A 39 0.23 -8.18 -8.13
C THR A 39 0.14 -6.80 -8.74
N LYS A 40 -0.61 -5.90 -8.09
CA LYS A 40 -0.85 -4.54 -8.58
C LYS A 40 -0.75 -3.59 -7.40
N TRP A 41 -0.23 -2.40 -7.64
CA TRP A 41 -0.14 -1.38 -6.61
C TRP A 41 -0.18 0.02 -7.21
N ALA A 42 -0.60 0.99 -6.41
CA ALA A 42 -0.55 2.41 -6.75
C ALA A 42 -0.28 3.24 -5.50
N LEU A 43 0.61 4.20 -5.66
CA LEU A 43 0.82 5.27 -4.69
C LEU A 43 0.19 6.53 -5.27
N TYR A 44 -0.74 7.14 -4.56
CA TYR A 44 -1.48 8.28 -5.05
C TYR A 44 -1.75 9.30 -3.96
N ASN A 45 -1.99 10.53 -4.37
CA ASN A 45 -2.40 11.61 -3.49
C ASN A 45 -3.93 11.75 -3.58
N ASP A 46 -4.59 11.65 -2.44
CA ASP A 46 -6.04 11.81 -2.30
C ASP A 46 -6.29 12.90 -1.26
N PRO A 47 -6.30 14.19 -1.66
CA PRO A 47 -6.39 15.30 -0.71
C PRO A 47 -7.64 15.21 0.16
N LYS A 48 -7.47 15.49 1.46
CA LYS A 48 -8.56 15.52 2.42
C LYS A 48 -8.92 16.95 2.77
N GLU A 49 -10.25 17.23 2.81
CA GLU A 49 -10.76 18.49 3.27
C GLU A 49 -10.65 18.58 4.80
N GLN A 50 -10.11 19.70 5.26
CA GLN A 50 -10.02 20.00 6.69
C GLN A 50 -11.28 20.72 7.16
N LYS A 51 -11.44 20.87 8.49
CA LYS A 51 -12.59 21.54 9.08
C LYS A 51 -12.72 23.00 8.64
N ASP A 52 -11.62 23.64 8.29
CA ASP A 52 -11.58 25.04 7.82
C ASP A 52 -11.81 25.18 6.30
N GLY A 53 -12.10 24.09 5.61
CA GLY A 53 -12.32 24.05 4.17
C GLY A 53 -11.05 23.95 3.33
N SER A 54 -9.85 23.99 3.94
CA SER A 54 -8.60 23.81 3.22
C SER A 54 -8.39 22.34 2.85
N LEU A 55 -7.56 22.09 1.81
CA LEU A 55 -7.18 20.74 1.42
C LEU A 55 -5.80 20.42 1.97
N ARG A 56 -5.65 19.21 2.51
CA ARG A 56 -4.38 18.69 2.98
C ARG A 56 -3.98 17.49 2.12
N ASP A 57 -2.72 17.44 1.70
CA ASP A 57 -2.18 16.29 0.99
C ASP A 57 -2.31 15.03 1.84
N ASN A 58 -2.72 13.95 1.19
CA ASN A 58 -2.89 12.67 1.84
C ASN A 58 -2.42 11.57 0.88
N GLN A 59 -1.23 11.06 1.12
CA GLN A 59 -0.69 9.97 0.32
C GLN A 59 -1.28 8.64 0.78
N VAL A 60 -1.76 7.87 -0.19
CA VAL A 60 -2.34 6.56 0.03
C VAL A 60 -1.59 5.55 -0.83
N LEU A 61 -1.26 4.42 -0.24
CA LEU A 61 -0.78 3.25 -0.95
C LEU A 61 -1.87 2.19 -0.96
N SER A 62 -2.21 1.70 -2.14
CA SER A 62 -3.12 0.56 -2.30
C SER A 62 -2.42 -0.53 -3.08
N PHE A 63 -2.66 -1.79 -2.71
CA PHE A 63 -2.13 -2.93 -3.43
C PHE A 63 -3.12 -4.07 -3.42
N ILE A 64 -3.04 -4.92 -4.44
CA ILE A 64 -3.95 -6.06 -4.64
C ILE A 64 -3.10 -7.31 -4.68
N ASP A 65 -3.53 -8.35 -3.95
CA ASP A 65 -2.83 -9.63 -3.91
C ASP A 65 -3.29 -10.58 -5.02
N GLN A 66 -2.72 -11.76 -5.06
CA GLN A 66 -3.06 -12.78 -6.05
C GLN A 66 -4.50 -13.26 -5.97
N ALA A 67 -5.12 -13.18 -4.80
CA ALA A 67 -6.51 -13.56 -4.61
C ALA A 67 -7.49 -12.42 -4.97
N GLY A 68 -6.99 -11.26 -5.35
CA GLY A 68 -7.80 -10.09 -5.69
C GLY A 68 -8.20 -9.25 -4.49
N VAL A 69 -7.67 -9.52 -3.31
CA VAL A 69 -7.94 -8.71 -2.12
C VAL A 69 -7.14 -7.43 -2.18
N LYS A 70 -7.81 -6.32 -1.97
CA LYS A 70 -7.19 -4.99 -1.96
C LYS A 70 -6.90 -4.56 -0.53
N TYR A 71 -5.69 -4.07 -0.32
CA TYR A 71 -5.24 -3.46 0.93
C TYR A 71 -4.88 -2.01 0.71
N SER A 72 -5.04 -1.17 1.72
CA SER A 72 -4.59 0.22 1.65
C SER A 72 -4.06 0.69 2.99
N THR A 73 -3.21 1.72 2.93
CA THR A 73 -2.64 2.35 4.10
C THR A 73 -2.26 3.80 3.80
N VAL A 74 -2.28 4.63 4.82
CA VAL A 74 -1.74 5.99 4.79
C VAL A 74 -0.49 6.12 5.65
N SER A 75 -0.01 5.02 6.21
CA SER A 75 1.20 5.00 7.05
C SER A 75 2.43 5.35 6.23
N GLN A 76 3.11 6.45 6.58
CA GLN A 76 4.32 6.88 5.88
C GLN A 76 5.46 5.87 6.04
N THR A 77 5.56 5.22 7.20
CA THR A 77 6.54 4.16 7.43
C THR A 77 6.31 2.99 6.49
N PHE A 78 5.06 2.51 6.40
CA PHE A 78 4.71 1.41 5.49
C PHE A 78 4.99 1.79 4.03
N ILE A 79 4.56 2.96 3.60
CA ILE A 79 4.74 3.44 2.22
C ILE A 79 6.22 3.48 1.86
N ARG A 80 7.06 4.02 2.73
CA ARG A 80 8.50 4.11 2.48
C ARG A 80 9.12 2.72 2.31
N GLU A 81 8.82 1.80 3.22
CA GLU A 81 9.35 0.44 3.15
C GLU A 81 8.87 -0.30 1.91
N PHE A 82 7.58 -0.15 1.57
CA PHE A 82 7.02 -0.75 0.36
C PHE A 82 7.71 -0.23 -0.90
N MET A 83 7.92 1.08 -1.00
CA MET A 83 8.55 1.67 -2.18
C MET A 83 10.01 1.26 -2.31
N ASP A 84 10.73 1.06 -1.20
CA ASP A 84 12.09 0.52 -1.24
C ASP A 84 12.11 -0.90 -1.81
N ILE A 85 11.14 -1.74 -1.40
CA ILE A 85 10.99 -3.10 -1.92
C ILE A 85 10.72 -3.07 -3.42
N VAL A 86 9.81 -2.21 -3.87
CA VAL A 86 9.48 -2.03 -5.28
C VAL A 86 10.72 -1.67 -6.09
N MET A 87 11.52 -0.74 -5.60
CA MET A 87 12.73 -0.29 -6.30
C MET A 87 13.76 -1.42 -6.47
N ILE A 88 13.81 -2.34 -5.51
CA ILE A 88 14.74 -3.47 -5.56
C ILE A 88 14.21 -4.59 -6.45
N MET A 89 12.91 -4.89 -6.34
CA MET A 89 12.32 -6.11 -6.92
C MET A 89 11.79 -5.95 -8.33
N GLU A 90 11.21 -4.79 -8.66
CA GLU A 90 10.58 -4.66 -9.97
C GLU A 90 11.60 -4.75 -11.11
N PRO A 91 11.25 -5.43 -12.21
CA PRO A 91 9.92 -5.95 -12.57
C PRO A 91 9.59 -7.35 -12.06
N ASP A 92 10.38 -7.92 -11.18
CA ASP A 92 10.17 -9.28 -10.69
C ASP A 92 8.96 -9.37 -9.75
N PRO A 93 8.22 -10.50 -9.74
CA PRO A 93 7.16 -10.72 -8.75
C PRO A 93 7.71 -10.72 -7.34
N PHE A 94 6.93 -10.19 -6.40
CA PHE A 94 7.35 -10.17 -5.00
C PHE A 94 6.15 -10.31 -4.06
N ALA A 95 6.45 -10.68 -2.81
CA ALA A 95 5.50 -10.65 -1.71
C ALA A 95 6.10 -9.85 -0.56
N ILE A 96 5.23 -9.26 0.23
CA ILE A 96 5.61 -8.55 1.45
C ILE A 96 5.08 -9.28 2.67
N ILE A 97 5.77 -9.13 3.80
CA ILE A 97 5.30 -9.58 5.11
C ILE A 97 4.82 -8.36 5.87
N LEU A 98 3.58 -8.42 6.34
CA LEU A 98 2.98 -7.34 7.13
C LEU A 98 3.56 -7.37 8.54
N ILE A 99 3.95 -6.22 9.05
CA ILE A 99 4.55 -6.08 10.37
C ILE A 99 3.70 -5.13 11.20
N HIS A 100 3.27 -5.61 12.38
CA HIS A 100 2.62 -4.80 13.40
C HIS A 100 3.54 -4.72 14.61
N GLY A 101 3.74 -3.51 15.11
CA GLY A 101 4.62 -3.31 16.23
C GLY A 101 4.18 -2.14 17.11
N LYS A 102 4.96 -1.90 18.14
CA LYS A 102 4.75 -0.76 19.03
C LYS A 102 6.04 0.04 19.14
N THR A 103 5.90 1.37 19.14
CA THR A 103 7.02 2.27 19.40
C THR A 103 7.39 2.20 20.89
N LYS A 104 8.52 2.79 21.24
CA LYS A 104 8.94 2.91 22.66
C LYS A 104 7.89 3.64 23.50
N ALA A 105 7.13 4.54 22.89
CA ALA A 105 6.04 5.27 23.56
C ALA A 105 4.73 4.48 23.63
N GLY A 106 4.71 3.23 23.16
CA GLY A 106 3.53 2.36 23.20
C GLY A 106 2.52 2.60 22.09
N LYS A 107 2.85 3.39 21.07
CA LYS A 107 1.98 3.60 19.92
C LYS A 107 2.08 2.44 18.93
N ASP A 108 0.95 1.99 18.42
CA ASP A 108 0.90 0.99 17.37
C ASP A 108 1.44 1.57 16.04
N PHE A 109 2.17 0.76 15.31
CA PHE A 109 2.58 1.10 13.95
C PHE A 109 2.47 -0.11 13.05
N VAL A 110 2.38 0.15 11.74
CA VAL A 110 2.41 -0.88 10.71
C VAL A 110 3.59 -0.62 9.77
N SER A 111 4.19 -1.70 9.31
CA SER A 111 5.26 -1.66 8.33
C SER A 111 5.21 -2.92 7.48
N CYS A 112 6.15 -3.07 6.58
CA CYS A 112 6.30 -4.30 5.80
C CYS A 112 7.77 -4.56 5.53
N GLU A 113 8.06 -5.82 5.22
CA GLU A 113 9.37 -6.23 4.74
C GLU A 113 9.22 -7.19 3.58
N LEU A 114 10.27 -7.38 2.80
CA LEU A 114 10.26 -8.32 1.70
C LEU A 114 10.18 -9.75 2.21
N ASP A 115 9.25 -10.54 1.66
CA ASP A 115 9.25 -11.98 1.88
C ASP A 115 10.30 -12.62 0.97
N CYS A 116 11.50 -12.82 1.51
CA CYS A 116 12.63 -13.36 0.75
C CYS A 116 12.44 -14.83 0.36
N ASP A 117 11.50 -15.52 0.99
CA ASP A 117 11.22 -16.94 0.71
C ASP A 117 10.09 -17.13 -0.29
N TYR A 118 9.46 -16.06 -0.72
CA TYR A 118 8.37 -16.11 -1.70
C TYR A 118 8.89 -16.55 -3.07
N LYS A 119 8.20 -17.52 -3.66
CA LYS A 119 8.45 -17.99 -5.02
C LYS A 119 7.18 -17.85 -5.85
N ALA A 120 7.31 -17.10 -6.93
CA ALA A 120 6.21 -16.91 -7.87
C ALA A 120 5.96 -18.17 -8.71
#